data_8a2c6b7ff3f1643fee8bc1282529befc
#
_entry.id   8a2c6b7ff3f1643fee8bc1282529befc
#
_cell.length_a   1.000
_cell.length_b   1.000
_cell.length_c   1.000
_cell.angle_alpha   90.00
_cell.angle_beta   90.00
_cell.angle_gamma   90.00
#
_symmetry.space_group_name_H-M   'P 1'
#
loop_
_entity.id
_entity.type
_entity.pdbx_description
1 polymer ?
#
loop_
_entity_poly.entity_id
_entity_poly.type
_entity_poly.pdbx_seq_one_letter_code
_entity_poly.pdbx_strand_id
1 'polypeptide(L)'
;ITAPATCYSGQNINISCAAATDPDGDALTYCFERSYNSGAWTQVQASASRTFTEAVSTAWNTLKYRVRAKDSYGNYSAYTTSGDIAVIHNQPPVISGSNADLGTKRGDFTYQYSVTDPDGDTVNVVEKIDGKTIATKNGITLGATQTLSVSGNTFTALTNAQHTITITATDSAGNSAVRTLTFTKSIAGFVITLSAPLEADSQPTRANVKVTRDIPAGGTFKVEVTNNPFDASPVWEDCTNAVIQGVAHVFTNKINTAAQYGMNIRVTVQRGDALTACWVSGIGGNFE
;
A
#
# COMPACT_ATOMS: atom_id res chain seq x y z
N ILE A 1 -17.37 -2.86 45.54
CA ILE A 1 -16.41 -3.05 44.47
C ILE A 1 -16.86 -2.25 43.26
N THR A 2 -15.91 -1.60 42.60
CA THR A 2 -16.11 -0.86 41.36
C THR A 2 -15.33 -1.58 40.26
N ALA A 3 -16.02 -1.97 39.19
CA ALA A 3 -15.47 -2.65 38.01
C ALA A 3 -16.23 -2.17 36.76
N PRO A 4 -15.61 -2.13 35.57
CA PRO A 4 -16.32 -1.81 34.35
C PRO A 4 -17.28 -2.97 33.96
N ALA A 5 -18.28 -2.70 33.11
CA ALA A 5 -19.15 -3.74 32.56
C ALA A 5 -18.50 -4.54 31.41
N THR A 6 -17.51 -3.95 30.76
CA THR A 6 -16.76 -4.54 29.64
C THR A 6 -15.28 -4.22 29.77
N CYS A 7 -14.42 -5.05 29.18
CA CYS A 7 -12.99 -4.79 29.01
C CYS A 7 -12.50 -5.43 27.71
N TYR A 8 -11.32 -5.03 27.24
CA TYR A 8 -10.71 -5.57 26.01
C TYR A 8 -9.59 -6.54 26.34
N SER A 9 -9.53 -7.66 25.65
CA SER A 9 -8.40 -8.60 25.75
C SER A 9 -7.10 -7.90 25.33
N GLY A 10 -6.01 -8.26 26.02
CA GLY A 10 -4.70 -7.63 25.80
C GLY A 10 -4.50 -6.28 26.49
N GLN A 11 -5.56 -5.65 27.00
CA GLN A 11 -5.48 -4.41 27.77
C GLN A 11 -5.52 -4.66 29.28
N ASN A 12 -5.19 -3.64 30.09
CA ASN A 12 -5.29 -3.72 31.53
C ASN A 12 -6.70 -3.38 32.01
N ILE A 13 -7.21 -4.17 32.97
CA ILE A 13 -8.41 -3.87 33.72
C ILE A 13 -8.06 -3.36 35.12
N ASN A 14 -8.77 -2.32 35.60
CA ASN A 14 -8.63 -1.74 36.92
C ASN A 14 -9.87 -2.02 37.75
N ILE A 15 -9.68 -2.61 38.93
CA ILE A 15 -10.72 -2.92 39.89
C ILE A 15 -10.42 -2.18 41.17
N SER A 16 -11.46 -1.64 41.85
CA SER A 16 -11.29 -0.95 43.11
C SER A 16 -12.40 -1.28 44.08
N CYS A 17 -12.17 -1.01 45.36
CA CYS A 17 -13.21 -1.11 46.41
C CYS A 17 -13.22 0.12 47.30
N ALA A 18 -14.34 0.33 47.98
CA ALA A 18 -14.44 1.31 49.06
C ALA A 18 -13.55 0.93 50.23
N ALA A 19 -13.18 1.89 51.06
CA ALA A 19 -12.50 1.63 52.30
C ALA A 19 -13.42 0.80 53.25
N ALA A 20 -12.85 -0.19 53.88
CA ALA A 20 -13.48 -0.87 55.00
C ALA A 20 -13.05 -0.19 56.31
N THR A 21 -13.85 -0.37 57.38
CA THR A 21 -13.52 0.06 58.72
C THR A 21 -13.44 -1.17 59.61
N ASP A 22 -12.49 -1.17 60.50
CA ASP A 22 -12.35 -2.16 61.57
C ASP A 22 -12.83 -1.56 62.89
N PRO A 23 -13.68 -2.27 63.68
CA PRO A 23 -14.18 -1.74 64.94
C PRO A 23 -13.08 -1.45 65.97
N ASP A 24 -11.99 -2.25 65.93
CA ASP A 24 -10.90 -2.15 66.92
C ASP A 24 -9.75 -1.28 66.37
N GLY A 25 -9.86 -0.81 65.09
CA GLY A 25 -8.91 0.07 64.45
C GLY A 25 -7.70 -0.65 63.83
N ASP A 26 -7.82 -1.95 63.62
CA ASP A 26 -6.76 -2.77 63.03
C ASP A 26 -6.42 -2.42 61.61
N ALA A 27 -5.15 -2.66 61.24
CA ALA A 27 -4.72 -2.54 59.84
C ALA A 27 -5.37 -3.60 58.97
N LEU A 28 -5.92 -3.16 57.83
CA LEU A 28 -6.67 -4.03 56.92
C LEU A 28 -5.86 -4.39 55.64
N THR A 29 -5.97 -5.65 55.28
CA THR A 29 -5.50 -6.20 54.01
C THR A 29 -6.70 -6.48 53.11
N TYR A 30 -6.69 -5.96 51.87
CA TYR A 30 -7.74 -6.23 50.87
C TYR A 30 -7.36 -7.42 50.03
N CYS A 31 -8.16 -8.48 50.10
CA CYS A 31 -7.98 -9.73 49.38
C CYS A 31 -8.89 -9.73 48.15
N PHE A 32 -8.31 -9.50 46.96
CA PHE A 32 -9.03 -9.59 45.70
C PHE A 32 -8.93 -11.01 45.13
N GLU A 33 -10.03 -11.52 44.63
CA GLU A 33 -10.13 -12.78 43.95
C GLU A 33 -10.81 -12.56 42.58
N ARG A 34 -10.35 -13.32 41.58
CA ARG A 34 -10.87 -13.33 40.20
C ARG A 34 -11.48 -14.69 39.90
N SER A 35 -12.59 -14.69 39.16
CA SER A 35 -13.12 -15.81 38.41
C SER A 35 -13.18 -15.41 36.92
N TYR A 36 -12.81 -16.29 36.02
CA TYR A 36 -12.96 -16.10 34.57
C TYR A 36 -13.74 -17.28 33.99
N ASN A 37 -14.53 -17.01 32.91
CA ASN A 37 -15.36 -18.02 32.22
C ASN A 37 -16.19 -18.87 33.21
N SER A 38 -16.72 -18.25 34.27
CA SER A 38 -17.48 -18.91 35.35
C SER A 38 -16.69 -20.01 36.11
N GLY A 39 -15.36 -19.96 36.03
CA GLY A 39 -14.48 -20.91 36.73
C GLY A 39 -14.30 -20.61 38.22
N ALA A 40 -13.39 -21.36 38.84
CA ALA A 40 -13.09 -21.22 40.27
C ALA A 40 -12.50 -19.83 40.59
N TRP A 41 -12.76 -19.37 41.84
CA TRP A 41 -12.17 -18.16 42.38
C TRP A 41 -10.67 -18.36 42.70
N THR A 42 -9.84 -17.45 42.22
CA THR A 42 -8.40 -17.43 42.48
C THR A 42 -8.02 -16.11 43.11
N GLN A 43 -7.28 -16.13 44.22
CA GLN A 43 -6.75 -14.92 44.84
C GLN A 43 -5.68 -14.29 43.92
N VAL A 44 -5.87 -13.02 43.58
CA VAL A 44 -4.99 -12.26 42.67
C VAL A 44 -4.22 -11.16 43.38
N GLN A 45 -4.73 -10.69 44.55
CA GLN A 45 -4.02 -9.73 45.38
C GLN A 45 -4.42 -9.92 46.88
N ALA A 46 -3.44 -9.70 47.77
CA ALA A 46 -3.65 -9.48 49.18
C ALA A 46 -2.68 -8.39 49.64
N SER A 47 -3.17 -7.15 49.86
CA SER A 47 -2.36 -5.99 50.21
C SER A 47 -3.20 -4.90 50.88
N ALA A 48 -2.56 -3.85 51.37
CA ALA A 48 -3.25 -2.67 51.90
C ALA A 48 -3.88 -1.82 50.74
N SER A 49 -3.55 -2.09 49.46
CA SER A 49 -4.13 -1.39 48.33
C SER A 49 -5.58 -1.78 48.09
N ARG A 50 -6.42 -0.78 47.91
CA ARG A 50 -7.83 -0.91 47.51
C ARG A 50 -8.03 -0.98 46.00
N THR A 51 -6.94 -1.01 45.23
CA THR A 51 -6.98 -1.11 43.77
C THR A 51 -6.17 -2.31 43.32
N PHE A 52 -6.66 -2.98 42.28
CA PHE A 52 -6.02 -4.09 41.64
C PHE A 52 -6.04 -3.89 40.12
N THR A 53 -4.94 -4.16 39.46
CA THR A 53 -4.79 -4.03 38.02
C THR A 53 -4.16 -5.30 37.44
N GLU A 54 -4.73 -5.85 36.39
CA GLU A 54 -4.11 -6.96 35.64
C GLU A 54 -4.35 -6.85 34.14
N ALA A 55 -3.51 -7.54 33.36
CA ALA A 55 -3.72 -7.68 31.92
C ALA A 55 -4.81 -8.73 31.64
N VAL A 56 -5.76 -8.38 30.79
CA VAL A 56 -6.87 -9.26 30.38
C VAL A 56 -6.36 -10.27 29.35
N SER A 57 -6.44 -11.56 29.66
CA SER A 57 -6.02 -12.63 28.76
C SER A 57 -6.96 -12.76 27.55
N THR A 58 -6.40 -13.08 26.38
CA THR A 58 -7.16 -13.42 25.17
C THR A 58 -7.99 -14.72 25.31
N ALA A 59 -7.71 -15.54 26.32
CA ALA A 59 -8.46 -16.76 26.61
C ALA A 59 -9.71 -16.53 27.47
N TRP A 60 -9.94 -15.32 27.96
CA TRP A 60 -11.07 -15.00 28.84
C TRP A 60 -12.21 -14.37 28.05
N ASN A 61 -13.43 -14.88 28.21
CA ASN A 61 -14.64 -14.31 27.60
C ASN A 61 -15.47 -13.52 28.63
N THR A 62 -15.39 -13.91 29.92
CA THR A 62 -16.06 -13.24 31.02
C THR A 62 -15.15 -13.18 32.22
N LEU A 63 -15.25 -12.10 32.98
CA LEU A 63 -14.52 -11.87 34.22
C LEU A 63 -15.50 -11.51 35.34
N LYS A 64 -15.13 -11.85 36.57
CA LYS A 64 -15.83 -11.46 37.77
C LYS A 64 -14.81 -11.31 38.89
N TYR A 65 -14.94 -10.29 39.70
CA TYR A 65 -14.06 -10.04 40.82
C TYR A 65 -14.86 -10.00 42.10
N ARG A 66 -14.23 -10.41 43.21
CA ARG A 66 -14.72 -10.17 44.54
C ARG A 66 -13.59 -9.75 45.47
N VAL A 67 -13.91 -9.00 46.49
CA VAL A 67 -12.95 -8.53 47.48
C VAL A 67 -13.52 -8.65 48.88
N ARG A 68 -12.67 -8.94 49.83
CA ARG A 68 -12.95 -8.87 51.28
C ARG A 68 -11.77 -8.25 52.01
N ALA A 69 -12.04 -7.64 53.15
CA ALA A 69 -11.01 -7.17 54.06
C ALA A 69 -10.60 -8.29 55.00
N LYS A 70 -9.33 -8.31 55.42
CA LYS A 70 -8.75 -9.17 56.44
C LYS A 70 -8.05 -8.28 57.47
N ASP A 71 -8.35 -8.48 58.77
CA ASP A 71 -7.67 -7.79 59.87
C ASP A 71 -6.29 -8.41 60.20
N SER A 72 -5.58 -7.84 61.20
CA SER A 72 -4.28 -8.30 61.65
C SER A 72 -4.35 -9.64 62.42
N TYR A 73 -5.53 -10.05 62.92
CA TYR A 73 -5.78 -11.30 63.64
C TYR A 73 -6.22 -12.45 62.72
N GLY A 74 -6.50 -12.16 61.46
CA GLY A 74 -6.88 -13.17 60.47
C GLY A 74 -8.37 -13.29 60.21
N ASN A 75 -9.22 -12.44 60.81
CA ASN A 75 -10.67 -12.44 60.54
C ASN A 75 -10.98 -11.76 59.21
N TYR A 76 -12.06 -12.17 58.57
CA TYR A 76 -12.45 -11.69 57.24
C TYR A 76 -13.83 -11.04 57.26
N SER A 77 -13.99 -9.98 56.53
CA SER A 77 -15.30 -9.45 56.16
C SER A 77 -16.05 -10.36 55.19
N ALA A 78 -17.33 -10.09 54.97
CA ALA A 78 -18.06 -10.66 53.85
C ALA A 78 -17.45 -10.20 52.52
N TYR A 79 -17.62 -11.01 51.47
CA TYR A 79 -17.26 -10.62 50.14
C TYR A 79 -18.21 -9.57 49.54
N THR A 80 -17.63 -8.60 48.85
CA THR A 80 -18.35 -7.78 47.86
C THR A 80 -17.94 -8.22 46.48
N THR A 81 -18.93 -8.54 45.63
CA THR A 81 -18.69 -9.11 44.29
C THR A 81 -19.13 -8.14 43.22
N SER A 82 -18.38 -8.06 42.09
CA SER A 82 -18.73 -7.29 40.90
C SER A 82 -19.89 -7.95 40.15
N GLY A 83 -20.50 -7.22 39.23
CA GLY A 83 -21.23 -7.85 38.11
C GLY A 83 -20.32 -8.68 37.20
N ASP A 84 -20.90 -9.36 36.25
CA ASP A 84 -20.15 -10.00 35.18
C ASP A 84 -19.55 -8.91 34.25
N ILE A 85 -18.32 -9.12 33.84
CA ILE A 85 -17.57 -8.22 32.96
C ILE A 85 -17.35 -8.97 31.66
N ALA A 86 -17.92 -8.48 30.54
CA ALA A 86 -17.69 -9.09 29.23
C ALA A 86 -16.30 -8.72 28.70
N VAL A 87 -15.55 -9.71 28.21
CA VAL A 87 -14.26 -9.49 27.54
C VAL A 87 -14.51 -9.37 26.04
N ILE A 88 -14.18 -8.23 25.49
CA ILE A 88 -14.27 -7.94 24.06
C ILE A 88 -12.93 -8.30 23.43
N HIS A 89 -12.96 -9.10 22.37
CA HIS A 89 -11.79 -9.46 21.58
C HIS A 89 -11.77 -8.60 20.33
N ASN A 90 -10.71 -7.81 20.16
CA ASN A 90 -10.53 -7.00 18.96
C ASN A 90 -10.40 -7.92 17.74
N GLN A 91 -11.12 -7.60 16.67
CA GLN A 91 -11.15 -8.32 15.41
C GLN A 91 -10.33 -7.57 14.34
N PRO A 92 -9.67 -8.26 13.42
CA PRO A 92 -8.94 -7.60 12.34
C PRO A 92 -9.89 -6.88 11.38
N PRO A 93 -9.39 -5.85 10.68
CA PRO A 93 -10.13 -5.20 9.61
C PRO A 93 -10.51 -6.19 8.50
N VAL A 94 -11.55 -5.87 7.74
CA VAL A 94 -12.00 -6.65 6.58
C VAL A 94 -11.82 -5.84 5.31
N ILE A 95 -11.00 -6.35 4.37
CA ILE A 95 -10.83 -5.76 3.05
C ILE A 95 -11.82 -6.39 2.08
N SER A 96 -12.62 -5.57 1.36
CA SER A 96 -13.64 -6.04 0.44
C SER A 96 -13.07 -6.86 -0.73
N GLY A 97 -13.89 -7.72 -1.32
CA GLY A 97 -13.55 -8.59 -2.44
C GLY A 97 -12.79 -9.86 -2.04
N SER A 98 -12.08 -10.48 -2.97
CA SER A 98 -11.26 -11.69 -2.78
C SER A 98 -9.89 -11.52 -3.45
N ASN A 99 -8.93 -12.40 -3.13
CA ASN A 99 -7.69 -12.49 -3.88
C ASN A 99 -8.01 -12.82 -5.34
N ALA A 100 -7.36 -12.13 -6.29
CA ALA A 100 -7.70 -12.24 -7.70
C ALA A 100 -6.50 -11.97 -8.61
N ASP A 101 -6.56 -12.51 -9.81
CA ASP A 101 -5.71 -12.08 -10.91
C ASP A 101 -6.45 -10.98 -11.70
N LEU A 102 -5.81 -9.81 -11.82
CA LEU A 102 -6.33 -8.66 -12.56
C LEU A 102 -6.03 -8.76 -14.06
N GLY A 103 -5.43 -9.87 -14.50
CA GLY A 103 -5.11 -10.14 -15.89
C GLY A 103 -3.95 -9.30 -16.44
N THR A 104 -3.84 -9.24 -17.77
CA THR A 104 -2.75 -8.53 -18.46
C THR A 104 -3.00 -7.02 -18.48
N LYS A 105 -1.98 -6.26 -18.07
CA LYS A 105 -1.95 -4.79 -18.11
C LYS A 105 -0.92 -4.31 -19.12
N ARG A 106 -1.33 -3.34 -19.95
CA ARG A 106 -0.50 -2.71 -20.98
C ARG A 106 -0.25 -1.23 -20.77
N GLY A 107 -0.78 -0.68 -19.67
CA GLY A 107 -0.66 0.71 -19.27
C GLY A 107 -1.17 0.87 -17.85
N ASP A 108 -1.23 2.12 -17.40
CA ASP A 108 -1.73 2.53 -16.10
C ASP A 108 -3.11 1.94 -15.81
N PHE A 109 -3.34 1.55 -14.56
CA PHE A 109 -4.62 1.01 -14.11
C PHE A 109 -4.87 1.31 -12.65
N THR A 110 -6.14 1.17 -12.26
CA THR A 110 -6.57 1.30 -10.87
C THR A 110 -7.31 0.05 -10.42
N TYR A 111 -7.34 -0.15 -9.09
CA TYR A 111 -8.17 -1.15 -8.42
C TYR A 111 -8.90 -0.50 -7.26
N GLN A 112 -10.20 -0.74 -7.16
CA GLN A 112 -11.05 -0.19 -6.10
C GLN A 112 -11.35 -1.26 -5.05
N TYR A 113 -11.32 -0.86 -3.77
CA TYR A 113 -11.67 -1.68 -2.63
C TYR A 113 -12.22 -0.80 -1.51
N SER A 114 -12.81 -1.40 -0.50
CA SER A 114 -13.16 -0.74 0.75
C SER A 114 -12.63 -1.55 1.92
N VAL A 115 -12.52 -0.91 3.08
CA VAL A 115 -12.14 -1.57 4.32
C VAL A 115 -13.17 -1.24 5.37
N THR A 116 -13.63 -2.25 6.09
CA THR A 116 -14.45 -2.11 7.29
C THR A 116 -13.71 -2.68 8.48
N ASP A 117 -14.11 -2.27 9.67
CA ASP A 117 -13.60 -2.82 10.91
C ASP A 117 -14.79 -3.19 11.80
N PRO A 118 -14.87 -4.44 12.31
CA PRO A 118 -16.00 -4.89 13.12
C PRO A 118 -16.17 -4.12 14.44
N ASP A 119 -15.05 -3.64 14.99
CA ASP A 119 -15.03 -2.91 16.27
C ASP A 119 -15.05 -1.39 16.07
N GLY A 120 -14.98 -0.92 14.80
CA GLY A 120 -14.98 0.49 14.42
C GLY A 120 -13.64 1.20 14.69
N ASP A 121 -12.56 0.45 14.77
CA ASP A 121 -11.23 0.96 15.03
C ASP A 121 -10.68 1.80 13.88
N THR A 122 -9.77 2.71 14.19
CA THR A 122 -9.03 3.45 13.17
C THR A 122 -8.11 2.49 12.41
N VAL A 123 -8.23 2.49 11.07
CA VAL A 123 -7.47 1.57 10.21
C VAL A 123 -6.49 2.35 9.32
N ASN A 124 -5.27 1.85 9.25
CA ASN A 124 -4.24 2.28 8.30
C ASN A 124 -4.08 1.24 7.19
N VAL A 125 -3.80 1.69 5.96
CA VAL A 125 -3.60 0.80 4.82
C VAL A 125 -2.25 1.05 4.17
N VAL A 126 -1.54 -0.03 3.86
CA VAL A 126 -0.29 -0.03 3.09
C VAL A 126 -0.49 -0.84 1.81
N GLU A 127 -0.23 -0.21 0.67
CA GLU A 127 -0.29 -0.82 -0.66
C GLU A 127 1.14 -1.06 -1.17
N LYS A 128 1.40 -2.28 -1.64
CA LYS A 128 2.73 -2.67 -2.16
C LYS A 128 2.62 -3.39 -3.50
N ILE A 129 3.66 -3.27 -4.32
CA ILE A 129 3.90 -4.13 -5.49
C ILE A 129 5.25 -4.82 -5.29
N ASP A 130 5.29 -6.14 -5.39
CA ASP A 130 6.48 -6.99 -5.20
C ASP A 130 7.24 -6.65 -3.91
N GLY A 131 6.50 -6.36 -2.83
CA GLY A 131 7.04 -5.98 -1.53
C GLY A 131 7.42 -4.49 -1.40
N LYS A 132 7.51 -3.73 -2.49
CA LYS A 132 7.81 -2.29 -2.46
C LYS A 132 6.55 -1.48 -2.21
N THR A 133 6.55 -0.61 -1.19
CA THR A 133 5.43 0.28 -0.88
C THR A 133 5.21 1.29 -2.01
N ILE A 134 3.95 1.40 -2.48
CA ILE A 134 3.50 2.37 -3.47
C ILE A 134 2.60 3.44 -2.86
N ALA A 135 1.88 3.11 -1.78
CA ALA A 135 1.07 4.07 -1.03
C ALA A 135 0.90 3.65 0.44
N THR A 136 0.73 4.65 1.30
CA THR A 136 0.31 4.51 2.70
C THR A 136 -0.84 5.48 2.96
N LYS A 137 -1.93 4.98 3.53
CA LYS A 137 -3.14 5.74 3.84
C LYS A 137 -3.43 5.57 5.32
N ASN A 138 -3.33 6.65 6.09
CA ASN A 138 -3.54 6.62 7.54
C ASN A 138 -4.96 7.06 7.88
N GLY A 139 -5.59 6.37 8.83
CA GLY A 139 -6.90 6.73 9.37
C GLY A 139 -7.97 6.82 8.27
N ILE A 140 -8.09 5.78 7.44
CA ILE A 140 -9.06 5.78 6.35
C ILE A 140 -10.51 5.83 6.87
N THR A 141 -11.41 6.40 6.09
CA THR A 141 -12.86 6.32 6.37
C THR A 141 -13.35 4.91 6.10
N LEU A 142 -13.84 4.23 7.13
CA LEU A 142 -14.38 2.86 7.03
C LEU A 142 -15.57 2.83 6.08
N GLY A 143 -15.63 1.78 5.25
CA GLY A 143 -16.66 1.58 4.23
C GLY A 143 -16.51 2.45 2.97
N ALA A 144 -15.69 3.51 3.00
CA ALA A 144 -15.46 4.35 1.82
C ALA A 144 -14.59 3.63 0.78
N THR A 145 -14.87 3.92 -0.49
CA THR A 145 -14.07 3.40 -1.61
C THR A 145 -12.65 3.95 -1.56
N GLN A 146 -11.68 3.05 -1.53
CA GLN A 146 -10.27 3.32 -1.70
C GLN A 146 -9.85 2.97 -3.12
N THR A 147 -8.92 3.76 -3.69
CA THR A 147 -8.36 3.49 -5.01
C THR A 147 -6.86 3.21 -4.88
N LEU A 148 -6.44 2.03 -5.31
CA LEU A 148 -5.04 1.69 -5.58
C LEU A 148 -4.73 2.10 -7.01
N SER A 149 -3.64 2.84 -7.22
CA SER A 149 -3.22 3.30 -8.54
C SER A 149 -1.83 2.76 -8.89
N VAL A 150 -1.72 2.14 -10.04
CA VAL A 150 -0.44 1.72 -10.64
C VAL A 150 -0.27 2.52 -11.91
N SER A 151 0.45 3.64 -11.83
CA SER A 151 0.52 4.63 -12.91
C SER A 151 1.90 5.27 -13.03
N GLY A 152 2.16 5.91 -14.19
CA GLY A 152 3.37 6.67 -14.49
C GLY A 152 4.65 5.88 -14.22
N ASN A 153 5.56 6.46 -13.41
CA ASN A 153 6.85 5.83 -13.10
C ASN A 153 6.71 4.49 -12.35
N THR A 154 5.64 4.32 -11.55
CA THR A 154 5.40 3.04 -10.86
C THR A 154 5.16 1.93 -11.89
N PHE A 155 4.27 2.15 -12.86
CA PHE A 155 4.00 1.15 -13.90
C PHE A 155 5.19 0.96 -14.84
N THR A 156 5.83 2.04 -15.30
CA THR A 156 6.94 1.98 -16.27
C THR A 156 8.16 1.25 -15.71
N ALA A 157 8.46 1.40 -14.41
CA ALA A 157 9.60 0.75 -13.76
C ALA A 157 9.46 -0.77 -13.60
N LEU A 158 8.24 -1.32 -13.70
CA LEU A 158 8.01 -2.77 -13.63
C LEU A 158 8.56 -3.47 -14.87
N THR A 159 9.03 -4.69 -14.73
CA THR A 159 9.40 -5.57 -15.84
C THR A 159 8.16 -6.13 -16.56
N ASN A 160 8.32 -6.65 -17.78
CA ASN A 160 7.26 -7.46 -18.41
C ASN A 160 7.25 -8.85 -17.75
N ALA A 161 6.43 -9.02 -16.73
CA ALA A 161 6.31 -10.24 -15.94
C ALA A 161 4.99 -10.21 -15.14
N GLN A 162 4.72 -11.29 -14.42
CA GLN A 162 3.70 -11.30 -13.38
C GLN A 162 4.20 -10.54 -12.15
N HIS A 163 3.33 -9.71 -11.56
CA HIS A 163 3.56 -8.90 -10.37
C HIS A 163 2.51 -9.19 -9.32
N THR A 164 2.89 -9.02 -8.05
CA THR A 164 1.99 -9.22 -6.92
C THR A 164 1.73 -7.89 -6.22
N ILE A 165 0.46 -7.55 -6.07
CA ILE A 165 0.00 -6.44 -5.23
C ILE A 165 -0.42 -7.00 -3.88
N THR A 166 -0.01 -6.36 -2.79
CA THR A 166 -0.53 -6.61 -1.45
C THR A 166 -1.15 -5.33 -0.89
N ILE A 167 -2.37 -5.45 -0.37
CA ILE A 167 -3.07 -4.41 0.38
C ILE A 167 -3.15 -4.93 1.80
N THR A 168 -2.46 -4.26 2.74
CA THR A 168 -2.49 -4.60 4.16
C THR A 168 -3.24 -3.53 4.91
N ALA A 169 -4.34 -3.90 5.56
CA ALA A 169 -5.09 -3.04 6.48
C ALA A 169 -4.75 -3.43 7.91
N THR A 170 -4.39 -2.46 8.75
CA THR A 170 -4.02 -2.68 10.16
C THR A 170 -4.84 -1.73 11.03
N ASP A 171 -5.51 -2.27 12.06
CA ASP A 171 -6.27 -1.50 13.04
C ASP A 171 -5.38 -0.83 14.10
N SER A 172 -5.99 -0.04 14.97
CA SER A 172 -5.29 0.66 16.05
C SER A 172 -4.77 -0.27 17.14
N ALA A 173 -5.29 -1.49 17.25
CA ALA A 173 -4.84 -2.53 18.18
C ALA A 173 -3.71 -3.41 17.61
N GLY A 174 -3.39 -3.27 16.32
CA GLY A 174 -2.30 -3.98 15.64
C GLY A 174 -2.72 -5.24 14.89
N ASN A 175 -4.02 -5.58 14.84
CA ASN A 175 -4.50 -6.70 14.03
C ASN A 175 -4.54 -6.29 12.55
N SER A 176 -4.28 -7.24 11.67
CA SER A 176 -4.15 -6.95 10.25
C SER A 176 -4.89 -7.95 9.37
N ALA A 177 -5.39 -7.45 8.24
CA ALA A 177 -5.85 -8.26 7.12
C ALA A 177 -5.02 -7.95 5.88
N VAL A 178 -4.87 -8.94 5.00
CA VAL A 178 -4.11 -8.81 3.76
C VAL A 178 -4.95 -9.27 2.57
N ARG A 179 -4.97 -8.44 1.52
CA ARG A 179 -5.50 -8.78 0.20
C ARG A 179 -4.35 -8.93 -0.77
N THR A 180 -4.29 -10.05 -1.48
CA THR A 180 -3.29 -10.32 -2.51
C THR A 180 -3.96 -10.34 -3.89
N LEU A 181 -3.41 -9.54 -4.80
CA LEU A 181 -3.83 -9.48 -6.20
C LEU A 181 -2.60 -9.75 -7.08
N THR A 182 -2.81 -10.33 -8.25
CA THR A 182 -1.76 -10.48 -9.25
C THR A 182 -2.15 -9.79 -10.55
N PHE A 183 -1.19 -9.41 -11.34
CA PHE A 183 -1.37 -8.97 -12.72
C PHE A 183 -0.12 -9.26 -13.53
N THR A 184 -0.27 -9.39 -14.86
CA THR A 184 0.86 -9.55 -15.77
C THR A 184 1.07 -8.27 -16.56
N LYS A 185 2.22 -7.60 -16.38
CA LYS A 185 2.62 -6.51 -17.27
C LYS A 185 3.10 -7.09 -18.59
N SER A 186 2.53 -6.61 -19.70
CA SER A 186 2.92 -7.03 -21.05
C SER A 186 2.84 -5.85 -22.03
N ILE A 187 3.95 -5.17 -22.23
CA ILE A 187 4.09 -4.10 -23.21
C ILE A 187 4.74 -4.69 -24.45
N ALA A 188 4.02 -4.64 -25.58
CA ALA A 188 4.50 -5.17 -26.86
C ALA A 188 5.53 -4.24 -27.51
N GLY A 189 5.48 -2.95 -27.25
CA GLY A 189 6.38 -1.94 -27.80
C GLY A 189 6.05 -0.54 -27.30
N PHE A 190 6.85 0.41 -27.73
CA PHE A 190 6.64 1.83 -27.41
C PHE A 190 7.09 2.72 -28.58
N VAL A 191 6.57 3.94 -28.62
CA VAL A 191 6.98 4.99 -29.56
C VAL A 191 7.41 6.21 -28.77
N ILE A 192 8.57 6.75 -29.10
CA ILE A 192 9.07 8.03 -28.58
C ILE A 192 8.99 9.05 -29.71
N THR A 193 8.35 10.18 -29.48
CA THR A 193 8.34 11.34 -30.39
C THR A 193 8.59 12.58 -29.54
N LEU A 194 9.31 13.55 -30.07
CA LEU A 194 9.46 14.83 -29.36
C LEU A 194 8.08 15.50 -29.23
N SER A 195 7.77 16.00 -28.04
CA SER A 195 6.48 16.66 -27.76
C SER A 195 6.32 17.98 -28.53
N ALA A 196 7.44 18.65 -28.85
CA ALA A 196 7.51 19.78 -29.73
C ALA A 196 8.62 19.54 -30.76
N PRO A 197 8.38 19.87 -32.05
CA PRO A 197 9.44 19.84 -33.06
C PRO A 197 10.60 20.78 -32.70
N LEU A 198 11.78 20.45 -33.14
CA LEU A 198 12.94 21.35 -33.11
C LEU A 198 12.78 22.36 -34.24
N GLU A 199 12.83 23.65 -33.93
CA GLU A 199 12.70 24.74 -34.90
C GLU A 199 13.99 24.92 -35.68
N ALA A 200 13.89 25.39 -36.96
CA ALA A 200 14.98 25.69 -37.85
C ALA A 200 14.69 26.97 -38.65
N ASP A 201 15.74 27.66 -39.07
CA ASP A 201 15.65 28.88 -39.93
C ASP A 201 15.29 28.56 -41.38
N SER A 202 15.54 27.31 -41.80
CA SER A 202 15.21 26.80 -43.14
C SER A 202 14.83 25.34 -43.10
N GLN A 203 14.21 24.81 -44.13
CA GLN A 203 13.85 23.38 -44.19
C GLN A 203 15.13 22.52 -44.12
N PRO A 204 15.26 21.64 -43.09
CA PRO A 204 16.42 20.78 -42.95
C PRO A 204 16.60 19.85 -44.18
N THR A 205 17.83 19.73 -44.63
CA THR A 205 18.20 18.85 -45.76
C THR A 205 18.86 17.57 -45.32
N ARG A 206 19.43 17.56 -44.09
CA ARG A 206 20.11 16.40 -43.50
C ARG A 206 19.85 16.32 -41.98
N ALA A 207 19.85 15.12 -41.47
CA ALA A 207 19.77 14.86 -40.03
C ALA A 207 20.77 13.78 -39.60
N ASN A 208 21.58 14.06 -38.60
CA ASN A 208 22.44 13.06 -37.96
C ASN A 208 21.84 12.71 -36.59
N VAL A 209 21.25 11.52 -36.48
CA VAL A 209 20.54 11.08 -35.31
C VAL A 209 21.29 9.93 -34.64
N LYS A 210 21.49 10.05 -33.34
CA LYS A 210 22.07 9.01 -32.49
C LYS A 210 21.01 8.54 -31.45
N VAL A 211 20.82 7.23 -31.35
CA VAL A 211 19.92 6.62 -30.37
C VAL A 211 20.70 5.62 -29.56
N THR A 212 20.80 5.89 -28.24
CA THR A 212 21.38 4.95 -27.27
C THR A 212 20.30 3.97 -26.86
N ARG A 213 20.50 2.69 -27.18
CA ARG A 213 19.50 1.63 -27.06
C ARG A 213 20.10 0.28 -26.74
N ASP A 214 19.28 -0.61 -26.19
CA ASP A 214 19.50 -2.05 -26.17
C ASP A 214 18.23 -2.74 -26.70
N ILE A 215 18.37 -3.41 -27.83
CA ILE A 215 17.29 -4.12 -28.52
C ILE A 215 17.77 -5.56 -28.73
N PRO A 216 17.42 -6.46 -27.79
CA PRO A 216 17.81 -7.86 -27.85
C PRO A 216 17.26 -8.56 -29.13
N ALA A 217 17.86 -9.70 -29.45
CA ALA A 217 17.40 -10.55 -30.56
C ALA A 217 15.90 -10.86 -30.42
N GLY A 218 15.15 -10.75 -31.48
CA GLY A 218 13.68 -10.88 -31.54
C GLY A 218 12.93 -9.55 -31.38
N GLY A 219 13.60 -8.49 -30.90
CA GLY A 219 13.05 -7.14 -30.92
C GLY A 219 13.29 -6.42 -32.24
N THR A 220 12.48 -5.41 -32.52
CA THR A 220 12.65 -4.53 -33.67
C THR A 220 12.77 -3.07 -33.25
N PHE A 221 13.48 -2.31 -34.07
CA PHE A 221 13.78 -0.90 -33.84
C PHE A 221 13.65 -0.15 -35.18
N LYS A 222 12.95 0.97 -35.16
CA LYS A 222 12.79 1.86 -36.31
C LYS A 222 12.96 3.31 -35.86
N VAL A 223 13.70 4.10 -36.66
CA VAL A 223 13.83 5.55 -36.47
C VAL A 223 13.33 6.24 -37.71
N GLU A 224 12.45 7.21 -37.49
CA GLU A 224 11.92 8.06 -38.56
C GLU A 224 12.14 9.52 -38.19
N VAL A 225 12.41 10.34 -39.19
CA VAL A 225 12.58 11.80 -39.08
C VAL A 225 11.66 12.51 -40.06
N THR A 226 11.27 13.73 -39.73
CA THR A 226 10.55 14.62 -40.65
C THR A 226 11.20 15.98 -40.66
N ASN A 227 11.31 16.61 -41.85
CA ASN A 227 11.79 17.95 -42.01
C ASN A 227 10.69 18.99 -42.32
N ASN A 228 9.44 18.57 -42.19
CA ASN A 228 8.25 19.42 -42.31
C ASN A 228 7.25 19.14 -41.15
N PRO A 229 7.69 19.20 -39.88
CA PRO A 229 6.89 18.74 -38.72
C PRO A 229 5.69 19.64 -38.43
N PHE A 230 5.65 20.85 -38.96
CA PHE A 230 4.58 21.82 -38.74
C PHE A 230 3.51 21.77 -39.85
N ASP A 231 3.70 20.97 -40.86
CA ASP A 231 2.69 20.72 -41.91
C ASP A 231 1.49 19.96 -41.32
N ALA A 232 0.31 20.15 -41.89
CA ALA A 232 -0.88 19.40 -41.50
C ALA A 232 -0.72 17.88 -41.66
N SER A 233 0.15 17.43 -42.57
CA SER A 233 0.50 16.03 -42.80
C SER A 233 2.01 15.91 -43.00
N PRO A 234 2.80 15.81 -41.90
CA PRO A 234 4.26 15.69 -42.01
C PRO A 234 4.68 14.41 -42.72
N VAL A 235 5.72 14.51 -43.55
CA VAL A 235 6.33 13.38 -44.25
C VAL A 235 7.40 12.77 -43.35
N TRP A 236 7.23 11.52 -42.95
CA TRP A 236 8.18 10.79 -42.13
C TRP A 236 9.05 9.88 -43.01
N GLU A 237 10.37 10.02 -42.90
CA GLU A 237 11.35 9.23 -43.64
C GLU A 237 12.09 8.28 -42.70
N ASP A 238 12.23 7.03 -43.11
CA ASP A 238 12.96 6.01 -42.34
C ASP A 238 14.47 6.26 -42.41
N CYS A 239 15.09 6.57 -41.32
CA CYS A 239 16.51 6.78 -41.17
C CYS A 239 17.20 5.68 -40.34
N THR A 240 16.54 4.56 -40.06
CA THR A 240 17.04 3.48 -39.23
C THR A 240 18.44 3.02 -39.59
N ASN A 241 18.70 2.77 -40.89
CA ASN A 241 20.00 2.34 -41.35
C ASN A 241 21.08 3.42 -41.16
N ALA A 242 20.75 4.68 -41.39
CA ALA A 242 21.67 5.80 -41.15
C ALA A 242 22.07 5.87 -39.66
N VAL A 243 21.10 5.71 -38.76
CA VAL A 243 21.34 5.65 -37.29
C VAL A 243 22.20 4.45 -36.90
N ILE A 244 21.99 3.29 -37.51
CA ILE A 244 22.78 2.08 -37.22
C ILE A 244 24.23 2.25 -37.68
N GLN A 245 24.43 2.86 -38.84
CA GLN A 245 25.74 3.10 -39.46
C GLN A 245 26.45 4.34 -38.90
N GLY A 246 25.76 5.19 -38.12
CA GLY A 246 26.31 6.44 -37.60
C GLY A 246 26.56 7.50 -38.66
N VAL A 247 25.77 7.50 -39.75
CA VAL A 247 25.86 8.48 -40.84
C VAL A 247 24.61 9.37 -40.87
N ALA A 248 24.73 10.53 -41.55
CA ALA A 248 23.60 11.43 -41.69
C ALA A 248 22.57 10.89 -42.69
N HIS A 249 21.30 11.02 -42.34
CA HIS A 249 20.17 10.85 -43.26
C HIS A 249 20.02 12.10 -44.13
N VAL A 250 19.86 11.94 -45.43
CA VAL A 250 19.57 13.01 -46.37
C VAL A 250 18.10 12.99 -46.70
N PHE A 251 17.37 14.07 -46.42
CA PHE A 251 15.93 14.14 -46.66
C PHE A 251 15.62 14.12 -48.16
N THR A 252 14.70 13.29 -48.53
CA THR A 252 14.12 13.24 -49.89
C THR A 252 12.97 14.21 -50.05
N ASN A 253 12.25 14.50 -48.94
CA ASN A 253 11.19 15.50 -48.91
C ASN A 253 11.75 16.91 -49.10
N LYS A 254 11.25 17.64 -50.13
CA LYS A 254 11.60 19.03 -50.43
C LYS A 254 10.42 19.98 -50.27
N ILE A 255 9.32 19.50 -49.71
CA ILE A 255 8.07 20.25 -49.55
C ILE A 255 7.87 20.60 -48.08
N ASN A 256 7.65 21.88 -47.81
CA ASN A 256 7.18 22.39 -46.54
C ASN A 256 6.08 23.41 -46.82
N THR A 257 4.87 23.15 -46.37
CA THR A 257 3.70 24.00 -46.58
C THR A 257 3.41 24.94 -45.44
N ALA A 258 3.97 24.65 -44.28
CA ALA A 258 3.87 25.53 -43.12
C ALA A 258 4.81 26.75 -43.22
N ALA A 259 4.50 27.82 -42.50
CA ALA A 259 5.36 29.01 -42.40
C ALA A 259 6.63 28.76 -41.58
N GLN A 260 6.65 27.70 -40.75
CA GLN A 260 7.76 27.34 -39.89
C GLN A 260 8.52 26.13 -40.44
N TYR A 261 9.83 26.12 -40.23
CA TYR A 261 10.70 25.02 -40.54
C TYR A 261 11.16 24.32 -39.24
N GLY A 262 11.50 23.06 -39.36
CA GLY A 262 12.02 22.30 -38.23
C GLY A 262 12.19 20.84 -38.50
N MET A 263 12.53 20.09 -37.47
CA MET A 263 12.68 18.65 -37.48
C MET A 263 11.96 18.01 -36.30
N ASN A 264 11.40 16.84 -36.54
CA ASN A 264 10.97 15.97 -35.44
C ASN A 264 11.47 14.54 -35.69
N ILE A 265 11.52 13.76 -34.59
CA ILE A 265 11.99 12.38 -34.61
C ILE A 265 10.95 11.47 -33.98
N ARG A 266 10.83 10.27 -34.52
CA ARG A 266 10.03 9.18 -33.98
C ARG A 266 10.86 7.91 -33.90
N VAL A 267 10.96 7.33 -32.69
CA VAL A 267 11.63 6.05 -32.45
C VAL A 267 10.57 5.04 -32.07
N THR A 268 10.39 4.01 -32.85
CA THR A 268 9.47 2.91 -32.63
C THR A 268 10.25 1.66 -32.21
N VAL A 269 9.92 1.07 -31.07
CA VAL A 269 10.49 -0.19 -30.59
C VAL A 269 9.37 -1.19 -30.42
N GLN A 270 9.53 -2.39 -30.97
CA GLN A 270 8.64 -3.52 -30.74
C GLN A 270 9.45 -4.63 -30.06
N ARG A 271 8.89 -5.22 -28.99
CA ARG A 271 9.56 -6.29 -28.26
C ARG A 271 9.64 -7.57 -29.10
N GLY A 272 8.60 -7.87 -29.91
CA GLY A 272 8.50 -9.13 -30.62
C GLY A 272 8.73 -10.32 -29.68
N ASP A 273 9.60 -11.25 -30.10
CA ASP A 273 9.96 -12.45 -29.35
C ASP A 273 11.19 -12.26 -28.44
N ALA A 274 11.64 -11.02 -28.20
CA ALA A 274 12.78 -10.75 -27.32
C ALA A 274 12.53 -11.26 -25.89
N LEU A 275 13.48 -12.05 -25.38
CA LEU A 275 13.41 -12.67 -24.05
C LEU A 275 13.70 -11.68 -22.92
N THR A 276 14.42 -10.59 -23.21
CA THR A 276 14.75 -9.53 -22.26
C THR A 276 14.11 -8.20 -22.67
N ALA A 277 14.20 -7.19 -21.81
CA ALA A 277 13.61 -5.88 -22.07
C ALA A 277 14.32 -5.14 -23.21
N CYS A 278 13.53 -4.52 -24.11
CA CYS A 278 14.02 -3.53 -25.05
C CYS A 278 13.97 -2.15 -24.39
N TRP A 279 15.01 -1.34 -24.54
CA TRP A 279 15.02 0.01 -24.01
C TRP A 279 15.77 1.01 -24.90
N VAL A 280 15.41 2.28 -24.74
CA VAL A 280 16.08 3.46 -25.30
C VAL A 280 16.39 4.39 -24.14
N SER A 281 17.65 4.77 -23.94
CA SER A 281 18.08 5.62 -22.84
C SER A 281 18.46 7.04 -23.26
N GLY A 282 18.59 7.28 -24.56
CA GLY A 282 18.93 8.62 -25.05
C GLY A 282 18.71 8.76 -26.55
N ILE A 283 18.29 9.97 -26.94
CA ILE A 283 18.19 10.40 -28.34
C ILE A 283 18.92 11.74 -28.41
N GLY A 284 19.77 11.89 -29.39
CA GLY A 284 20.50 13.14 -29.66
C GLY A 284 20.91 13.22 -31.12
N GLY A 285 21.49 14.36 -31.48
CA GLY A 285 21.94 14.58 -32.84
C GLY A 285 21.96 16.05 -33.25
N ASN A 286 22.11 16.30 -34.52
CA ASN A 286 22.03 17.62 -35.16
C ASN A 286 21.39 17.49 -36.56
N PHE A 287 20.97 18.61 -37.08
CA PHE A 287 20.44 18.72 -38.45
C PHE A 287 20.90 20.03 -39.09
N GLU A 288 20.90 20.06 -40.42
CA GLU A 288 21.27 21.20 -41.26
C GLU A 288 20.37 21.32 -42.51
#